data_280cbc4894fc1a9b0924a19039719d46
#
_entry.id   280cbc4894fc1a9b0924a19039719d46
#
_cell.length_a   1.000
_cell.length_b   1.000
_cell.length_c   1.000
_cell.angle_alpha   90.00
_cell.angle_beta   90.00
_cell.angle_gamma   90.00
#
_symmetry.space_group_name_H-M   'P 1'
#
loop_
_entity.id
_entity.type
_entity.pdbx_description
1 polymer ?
#
loop_
_entity_poly.entity_id
_entity_poly.type
_entity_poly.pdbx_seq_one_letter_code
_entity_poly.pdbx_strand_id
1 'polypeptide(L)'
;MKRDSDMKKTGSTSDFLPTRNRELLQTLRRLIMTTEGVPLGGLYAMAAQSPCSRFWVSEKRAAEVISRMMRGEDTDVKSLPLRNKMYRELLRRVQEWQAQNPGRPLTDAVFAAVNSPAPEFYVTPESAKVIISRIMQRKRR
;
A
#
# COMPACT_ATOMS: atom_id res chain seq x y z
N MET A 1 30.45 -5.41 2.63
CA MET A 1 29.71 -6.64 2.65
C MET A 1 28.39 -6.48 1.94
N LYS A 2 28.25 -7.15 0.84
CA LYS A 2 27.07 -7.03 -0.01
C LYS A 2 25.80 -7.51 0.68
N ARG A 3 25.89 -8.46 1.57
CA ARG A 3 24.73 -9.01 2.28
C ARG A 3 24.03 -7.99 3.17
N ASP A 4 24.80 -7.15 3.82
CA ASP A 4 24.22 -6.12 4.68
C ASP A 4 23.42 -5.12 3.85
N SER A 5 23.93 -4.76 2.67
CA SER A 5 23.19 -3.90 1.74
C SER A 5 21.91 -4.56 1.26
N ASP A 6 21.97 -5.85 0.96
CA ASP A 6 20.79 -6.60 0.51
C ASP A 6 19.75 -6.68 1.62
N MET A 7 20.17 -6.93 2.85
CA MET A 7 19.27 -6.97 4.00
C MET A 7 18.64 -5.62 4.28
N LYS A 8 19.38 -4.53 4.08
CA LYS A 8 18.85 -3.17 4.26
C LYS A 8 17.76 -2.85 3.25
N LYS A 9 17.79 -3.47 2.07
CA LYS A 9 16.77 -3.29 1.05
C LYS A 9 15.52 -4.10 1.32
N THR A 10 15.60 -5.10 2.18
CA THR A 10 14.47 -5.93 2.53
C THR A 10 13.41 -5.06 3.24
N GLY A 11 12.19 -5.11 2.76
CA GLY A 11 11.11 -4.29 3.28
C GLY A 11 11.08 -2.88 2.74
N SER A 12 11.98 -2.51 1.83
CA SER A 12 11.94 -1.21 1.19
C SER A 12 10.82 -1.15 0.14
N THR A 13 10.51 0.06 -0.31
CA THR A 13 9.50 0.29 -1.34
C THR A 13 9.77 -0.54 -2.60
N SER A 14 11.04 -0.69 -2.98
CA SER A 14 11.42 -1.42 -4.18
C SER A 14 11.08 -2.91 -4.13
N ASP A 15 10.94 -3.48 -2.92
CA ASP A 15 10.66 -4.92 -2.78
C ASP A 15 9.22 -5.27 -3.17
N PHE A 16 8.27 -4.39 -2.91
CA PHE A 16 6.85 -4.68 -3.18
C PHE A 16 6.27 -3.95 -4.39
N LEU A 17 6.99 -2.98 -4.96
CA LEU A 17 6.46 -2.21 -6.10
C LEU A 17 6.09 -3.08 -7.30
N PRO A 18 6.90 -4.05 -7.72
CA PRO A 18 6.50 -4.91 -8.85
C PRO A 18 5.20 -5.65 -8.59
N THR A 19 4.99 -6.15 -7.38
CA THR A 19 3.76 -6.85 -7.00
C THR A 19 2.57 -5.91 -6.97
N ARG A 20 2.74 -4.73 -6.36
CA ARG A 20 1.69 -3.70 -6.34
C ARG A 20 1.28 -3.32 -7.76
N ASN A 21 2.25 -3.08 -8.62
CA ASN A 21 2.00 -2.62 -9.97
C ASN A 21 1.28 -3.68 -10.79
N ARG A 22 1.66 -4.95 -10.62
CA ARG A 22 0.99 -6.07 -11.28
C ARG A 22 -0.46 -6.20 -10.81
N GLU A 23 -0.68 -6.09 -9.53
CA GLU A 23 -2.01 -6.19 -8.93
C GLU A 23 -2.92 -5.05 -9.39
N LEU A 24 -2.37 -3.83 -9.47
CA LEU A 24 -3.10 -2.67 -9.98
C LEU A 24 -3.50 -2.86 -11.44
N LEU A 25 -2.60 -3.36 -12.26
CA LEU A 25 -2.90 -3.66 -13.67
C LEU A 25 -3.99 -4.72 -13.80
N GLN A 26 -3.91 -5.79 -13.02
CA GLN A 26 -4.92 -6.83 -13.01
C GLN A 26 -6.29 -6.28 -12.60
N THR A 27 -6.31 -5.40 -11.62
CA THR A 27 -7.54 -4.75 -11.16
C THR A 27 -8.15 -3.91 -12.27
N LEU A 28 -7.32 -3.11 -12.97
CA LEU A 28 -7.80 -2.32 -14.10
C LEU A 28 -8.36 -3.20 -15.20
N ARG A 29 -7.67 -4.27 -15.56
CA ARG A 29 -8.12 -5.19 -16.60
C ARG A 29 -9.47 -5.81 -16.26
N ARG A 30 -9.65 -6.21 -15.01
CA ARG A 30 -10.93 -6.74 -14.54
C ARG A 30 -12.04 -5.70 -14.67
N LEU A 31 -11.76 -4.45 -14.27
CA LEU A 31 -12.74 -3.37 -14.35
C LEU A 31 -13.11 -3.04 -15.80
N ILE A 32 -12.13 -3.07 -16.70
CA ILE A 32 -12.40 -2.86 -18.13
C ILE A 32 -13.39 -3.91 -18.65
N MET A 33 -13.24 -5.15 -18.21
CA MET A 33 -14.08 -6.26 -18.67
C MET A 33 -15.46 -6.28 -18.01
N THR A 34 -15.59 -5.72 -16.81
CA THR A 34 -16.82 -5.86 -16.02
C THR A 34 -17.62 -4.57 -15.88
N THR A 35 -17.08 -3.43 -16.35
CA THR A 35 -17.71 -2.12 -16.17
C THR A 35 -18.00 -1.50 -17.52
N GLU A 36 -19.25 -1.09 -17.73
CA GLU A 36 -19.67 -0.43 -18.96
C GLU A 36 -19.93 1.05 -18.71
N GLY A 37 -19.74 1.86 -19.76
CA GLY A 37 -20.14 3.26 -19.74
C GLY A 37 -19.21 4.18 -18.95
N VAL A 38 -18.07 3.69 -18.45
CA VAL A 38 -17.11 4.49 -17.71
C VAL A 38 -15.89 4.77 -18.58
N PRO A 39 -15.51 6.04 -18.78
CA PRO A 39 -14.30 6.34 -19.54
C PRO A 39 -13.04 5.84 -18.81
N LEU A 40 -11.97 5.67 -19.57
CA LEU A 40 -10.73 5.08 -19.05
C LEU A 40 -10.19 5.83 -17.81
N GLY A 41 -10.27 7.16 -17.82
CA GLY A 41 -9.87 7.95 -16.64
C GLY A 41 -10.63 7.59 -15.39
N GLY A 42 -11.93 7.34 -15.52
CA GLY A 42 -12.75 6.87 -14.40
C GLY A 42 -12.37 5.46 -13.95
N LEU A 43 -11.97 4.61 -14.88
CA LEU A 43 -11.51 3.25 -14.54
C LEU A 43 -10.19 3.27 -13.77
N TYR A 44 -9.29 4.21 -14.06
CA TYR A 44 -8.08 4.38 -13.25
C TYR A 44 -8.42 4.77 -11.81
N ALA A 45 -9.37 5.67 -11.64
CA ALA A 45 -9.83 6.06 -10.30
C ALA A 45 -10.43 4.87 -9.56
N MET A 46 -11.28 4.09 -10.24
CA MET A 46 -11.89 2.90 -9.64
C MET A 46 -10.84 1.86 -9.27
N ALA A 47 -9.83 1.65 -10.12
CA ALA A 47 -8.76 0.71 -9.84
C ALA A 47 -7.95 1.13 -8.61
N ALA A 48 -7.58 2.42 -8.54
CA ALA A 48 -6.82 2.96 -7.41
C ALA A 48 -7.57 2.79 -6.08
N GLN A 49 -8.89 2.86 -6.10
CA GLN A 49 -9.75 2.77 -4.92
C GLN A 49 -10.27 1.35 -4.66
N SER A 50 -9.86 0.37 -5.45
CA SER A 50 -10.27 -1.02 -5.28
C SER A 50 -9.47 -1.69 -4.17
N PRO A 51 -10.08 -2.67 -3.47
CA PRO A 51 -9.33 -3.46 -2.49
C PRO A 51 -8.12 -4.14 -3.12
N CYS A 52 -7.10 -4.36 -2.32
CA CYS A 52 -5.89 -5.05 -2.75
C CYS A 52 -5.37 -5.96 -1.65
N SER A 53 -4.33 -6.74 -1.96
CA SER A 53 -3.91 -7.86 -1.12
C SER A 53 -3.21 -7.43 0.17
N ARG A 54 -2.63 -6.24 0.20
CA ARG A 54 -1.91 -5.75 1.37
C ARG A 54 -1.80 -4.23 1.32
N PHE A 55 -1.28 -3.66 2.42
CA PHE A 55 -0.86 -2.26 2.41
C PHE A 55 0.52 -2.17 1.77
N TRP A 56 0.71 -1.22 0.86
CA TRP A 56 1.94 -1.10 0.09
C TRP A 56 2.94 -0.20 0.81
N VAL A 57 3.44 -0.73 1.91
CA VAL A 57 4.46 -0.10 2.76
C VAL A 57 5.29 -1.22 3.37
N SER A 58 6.58 -0.96 3.63
CA SER A 58 7.40 -1.95 4.31
C SER A 58 6.98 -2.08 5.77
N GLU A 59 7.12 -3.28 6.33
CA GLU A 59 6.82 -3.52 7.75
C GLU A 59 7.67 -2.62 8.65
N LYS A 60 8.94 -2.43 8.29
CA LYS A 60 9.85 -1.59 9.05
C LYS A 60 9.38 -0.14 9.08
N ARG A 61 9.04 0.42 7.91
CA ARG A 61 8.56 1.81 7.83
C ARG A 61 7.24 1.98 8.55
N ALA A 62 6.34 1.02 8.37
CA ALA A 62 5.04 1.04 9.07
C ALA A 62 5.23 1.02 10.58
N ALA A 63 6.13 0.17 11.09
CA ALA A 63 6.41 0.10 12.52
C ALA A 63 6.93 1.43 13.06
N GLU A 64 7.81 2.10 12.32
CA GLU A 64 8.35 3.39 12.72
C GLU A 64 7.23 4.44 12.84
N VAL A 65 6.39 4.55 11.82
CA VAL A 65 5.33 5.56 11.79
C VAL A 65 4.24 5.25 12.84
N ILE A 66 3.80 3.99 12.91
CA ILE A 66 2.78 3.58 13.89
C ILE A 66 3.27 3.81 15.33
N SER A 67 4.53 3.48 15.61
CA SER A 67 5.11 3.72 16.93
C SER A 67 5.05 5.21 17.31
N ARG A 68 5.36 6.09 16.36
CA ARG A 68 5.30 7.53 16.59
C ARG A 68 3.86 8.00 16.81
N MET A 69 2.92 7.49 16.01
CA MET A 69 1.50 7.81 16.19
C MET A 69 0.99 7.38 17.55
N MET A 70 1.42 6.21 18.03
CA MET A 70 1.01 5.70 19.35
C MET A 70 1.57 6.54 20.49
N ARG A 71 2.68 7.25 20.25
CA ARG A 71 3.22 8.21 21.22
C ARG A 71 2.55 9.59 21.14
N GLY A 72 1.55 9.73 20.27
CA GLY A 72 0.84 11.00 20.13
C GLY A 72 1.52 12.02 19.24
N GLU A 73 2.54 11.61 18.48
CA GLU A 73 3.21 12.51 17.54
C GLU A 73 2.35 12.73 16.29
N ASP A 74 2.41 13.93 15.74
CA ASP A 74 1.78 14.22 14.47
C ASP A 74 2.67 13.71 13.34
N THR A 75 2.25 12.65 12.68
CA THR A 75 2.99 12.03 11.59
C THR A 75 2.44 12.44 10.21
N ASP A 76 1.38 13.24 10.17
CA ASP A 76 0.77 13.65 8.91
C ASP A 76 1.72 14.49 8.08
N VAL A 77 1.76 14.21 6.78
CA VAL A 77 2.48 14.99 5.79
C VAL A 77 1.44 15.70 4.95
N LYS A 78 1.47 17.05 4.97
CA LYS A 78 0.43 17.88 4.36
C LYS A 78 0.21 17.59 2.88
N SER A 79 1.28 17.29 2.15
CA SER A 79 1.23 17.02 0.73
C SER A 79 0.89 15.57 0.38
N LEU A 80 0.68 14.70 1.38
CA LEU A 80 0.48 13.27 1.17
C LEU A 80 -0.78 12.76 1.88
N PRO A 81 -1.97 13.24 1.48
CA PRO A 81 -3.21 12.87 2.18
C PRO A 81 -3.55 11.39 2.12
N LEU A 82 -3.25 10.71 1.02
CA LEU A 82 -3.50 9.26 0.90
C LEU A 82 -2.57 8.45 1.79
N ARG A 83 -1.30 8.88 1.92
CA ARG A 83 -0.36 8.27 2.85
C ARG A 83 -0.88 8.39 4.29
N ASN A 84 -1.33 9.58 4.67
CA ASN A 84 -1.87 9.82 6.00
C ASN A 84 -3.09 8.94 6.26
N LYS A 85 -3.98 8.83 5.28
CA LYS A 85 -5.16 7.98 5.35
C LYS A 85 -4.77 6.51 5.54
N MET A 86 -3.77 6.04 4.80
CA MET A 86 -3.26 4.68 4.92
C MET A 86 -2.77 4.38 6.34
N TYR A 87 -1.97 5.27 6.91
CA TYR A 87 -1.43 5.05 8.26
C TYR A 87 -2.51 5.10 9.33
N ARG A 88 -3.54 5.93 9.17
CA ARG A 88 -4.67 5.92 10.11
C ARG A 88 -5.39 4.57 10.10
N GLU A 89 -5.60 4.00 8.93
CA GLU A 89 -6.21 2.68 8.82
C GLU A 89 -5.31 1.58 9.40
N LEU A 90 -4.00 1.67 9.14
CA LEU A 90 -3.03 0.73 9.71
C LEU A 90 -3.01 0.80 11.22
N LEU A 91 -3.03 2.01 11.80
CA LEU A 91 -3.07 2.18 13.25
C LEU A 91 -4.30 1.50 13.84
N ARG A 92 -5.47 1.69 13.22
CA ARG A 92 -6.70 1.06 13.68
C ARG A 92 -6.57 -0.46 13.70
N ARG A 93 -6.02 -1.03 12.64
CA ARG A 93 -5.84 -2.49 12.54
C ARG A 93 -4.82 -3.02 13.53
N VAL A 94 -3.74 -2.28 13.74
CA VAL A 94 -2.74 -2.64 14.74
C VAL A 94 -3.38 -2.68 16.14
N GLN A 95 -4.17 -1.67 16.48
CA GLN A 95 -4.82 -1.60 17.78
C GLN A 95 -5.85 -2.72 17.96
N GLU A 96 -6.62 -3.05 16.93
CA GLU A 96 -7.55 -4.19 16.96
C GLU A 96 -6.80 -5.50 17.18
N TRP A 97 -5.70 -5.69 16.46
CA TRP A 97 -4.91 -6.91 16.59
C TRP A 97 -4.30 -7.06 17.98
N GLN A 98 -3.80 -5.95 18.54
CA GLN A 98 -3.26 -5.95 19.90
C GLN A 98 -4.34 -6.29 20.94
N ALA A 99 -5.54 -5.80 20.74
CA ALA A 99 -6.65 -6.11 21.65
C ALA A 99 -6.99 -7.60 21.63
N GLN A 100 -6.87 -8.25 20.46
CA GLN A 100 -7.14 -9.68 20.31
C GLN A 100 -5.95 -10.55 20.69
N ASN A 101 -4.75 -9.98 20.76
CA ASN A 101 -3.51 -10.71 21.02
C ASN A 101 -2.69 -9.98 22.11
N PRO A 102 -3.23 -9.89 23.34
CA PRO A 102 -2.55 -9.14 24.39
C PRO A 102 -1.18 -9.72 24.70
N GLY A 103 -0.23 -8.83 25.00
CA GLY A 103 1.12 -9.21 25.35
C GLY A 103 2.05 -9.48 24.17
N ARG A 104 1.54 -9.40 22.95
CA ARG A 104 2.38 -9.61 21.76
C ARG A 104 3.12 -8.31 21.40
N PRO A 105 4.32 -8.39 20.81
CA PRO A 105 5.08 -7.21 20.43
C PRO A 105 4.37 -6.37 19.36
N LEU A 106 4.65 -5.07 19.36
CA LEU A 106 4.12 -4.16 18.36
C LEU A 106 4.49 -4.61 16.93
N THR A 107 5.71 -5.13 16.75
CA THR A 107 6.15 -5.59 15.41
C THR A 107 5.27 -6.70 14.86
N ASP A 108 4.77 -7.61 15.71
CA ASP A 108 3.85 -8.66 15.28
C ASP A 108 2.52 -8.06 14.80
N ALA A 109 2.01 -7.08 15.52
CA ALA A 109 0.77 -6.39 15.16
C ALA A 109 0.92 -5.65 13.83
N VAL A 110 2.04 -4.96 13.64
CA VAL A 110 2.33 -4.23 12.40
C VAL A 110 2.45 -5.20 11.22
N PHE A 111 3.17 -6.30 11.41
CA PHE A 111 3.31 -7.31 10.37
C PHE A 111 1.95 -7.85 9.95
N ALA A 112 1.11 -8.20 10.91
CA ALA A 112 -0.22 -8.71 10.63
C ALA A 112 -1.09 -7.69 9.89
N ALA A 113 -1.04 -6.42 10.31
CA ALA A 113 -1.84 -5.36 9.70
C ALA A 113 -1.38 -5.06 8.27
N VAL A 114 -0.09 -4.90 8.04
CA VAL A 114 0.46 -4.58 6.71
C VAL A 114 0.14 -5.69 5.70
N ASN A 115 0.16 -6.93 6.14
CA ASN A 115 -0.07 -8.09 5.27
C ASN A 115 -1.54 -8.53 5.22
N SER A 116 -2.45 -7.74 5.76
CA SER A 116 -3.89 -7.98 5.63
C SER A 116 -4.43 -7.23 4.40
N PRO A 117 -5.57 -7.68 3.83
CA PRO A 117 -6.14 -6.98 2.69
C PRO A 117 -6.42 -5.52 3.00
N ALA A 118 -6.02 -4.64 2.09
CA ALA A 118 -6.23 -3.20 2.23
C ALA A 118 -7.47 -2.77 1.45
N PRO A 119 -8.17 -1.71 1.89
CA PRO A 119 -9.39 -1.26 1.23
C PRO A 119 -9.14 -0.54 -0.09
N GLU A 120 -7.93 -0.06 -0.31
CA GLU A 120 -7.54 0.60 -1.56
C GLU A 120 -6.02 0.57 -1.73
N PHE A 121 -5.54 0.99 -2.91
CA PHE A 121 -4.11 1.03 -3.20
C PHE A 121 -3.41 2.27 -2.60
N TYR A 122 -4.16 3.27 -2.17
CA TYR A 122 -3.64 4.54 -1.64
C TYR A 122 -2.74 5.26 -2.64
N VAL A 123 -3.12 5.22 -3.90
CA VAL A 123 -2.50 5.99 -4.98
C VAL A 123 -3.55 6.88 -5.64
N THR A 124 -3.12 8.00 -6.22
CA THR A 124 -4.04 8.87 -6.94
C THR A 124 -4.39 8.25 -8.30
N PRO A 125 -5.52 8.65 -8.92
CA PRO A 125 -5.83 8.20 -10.28
C PRO A 125 -4.72 8.54 -11.27
N GLU A 126 -4.09 9.70 -11.14
CA GLU A 126 -2.98 10.11 -11.99
C GLU A 126 -1.77 9.20 -11.82
N SER A 127 -1.44 8.86 -10.57
CA SER A 127 -0.36 7.90 -10.29
C SER A 127 -0.67 6.53 -10.86
N ALA A 128 -1.89 6.06 -10.71
CA ALA A 128 -2.31 4.78 -11.28
C ALA A 128 -2.13 4.75 -12.80
N LYS A 129 -2.53 5.82 -13.47
CA LYS A 129 -2.35 5.96 -14.92
C LYS A 129 -0.87 5.89 -15.30
N VAL A 130 -0.01 6.61 -14.60
CA VAL A 130 1.42 6.63 -14.87
C VAL A 130 2.03 5.24 -14.67
N ILE A 131 1.70 4.58 -13.57
CA ILE A 131 2.19 3.23 -13.26
C ILE A 131 1.83 2.26 -14.38
N ILE A 132 0.55 2.24 -14.76
CA ILE A 132 0.05 1.32 -15.77
C ILE A 132 0.65 1.63 -17.14
N SER A 133 0.75 2.90 -17.49
CA SER A 133 1.33 3.32 -18.77
C SER A 133 2.79 2.85 -18.90
N ARG A 134 3.57 2.95 -17.82
CA ARG A 134 4.96 2.48 -17.82
C ARG A 134 5.05 0.97 -18.02
N ILE A 135 4.17 0.21 -17.38
CA ILE A 135 4.13 -1.24 -17.56
C ILE A 135 3.81 -1.59 -19.03
N MET A 136 2.80 -0.93 -19.59
CA MET A 136 2.38 -1.20 -20.96
C MET A 136 3.48 -0.84 -21.97
N GLN A 137 4.20 0.24 -21.76
CA GLN A 137 5.33 0.61 -22.60
C GLN A 137 6.44 -0.43 -22.56
N ARG A 138 6.76 -0.97 -21.40
CA ARG A 138 7.76 -2.02 -21.26
C ARG A 138 7.38 -3.28 -22.02
N LYS A 139 6.10 -3.63 -22.02
CA LYS A 139 5.63 -4.83 -22.72
C LYS A 139 5.66 -4.71 -24.24
N ARG A 140 5.68 -3.49 -24.76
CA ARG A 140 5.75 -3.24 -26.21
C ARG A 140 7.16 -3.36 -26.78
N ARG A 141 8.17 -3.39 -25.93
CA ARG A 141 9.57 -3.53 -26.37
C ARG A 141 9.95 -5.01 -26.59
#